data_f60d8063cc63d018ae52f1df6b966d63
#
_entry.id   f60d8063cc63d018ae52f1df6b966d63
#
_cell.length_a   1.000
_cell.length_b   1.000
_cell.length_c   1.000
_cell.angle_alpha   90.00
_cell.angle_beta   90.00
_cell.angle_gamma   90.00
#
_symmetry.space_group_name_H-M   'P 1'
#
loop_
_entity.id
_entity.type
_entity.pdbx_description
1 polymer ?
#
loop_
_entity_poly.entity_id
_entity_poly.type
_entity_poly.pdbx_seq_one_letter_code
_entity_poly.pdbx_strand_id
1 'polypeptide(L)'
;MNILSALLADSDAELERDIPGCRTRRIAPGVWECLPERSTGSPLVLCAGVHGDETGPVEVLAELIDAACAGELMPRRPWLFAFGNLAALRLARRYLERDLNRCFRQPPHASGAEIEVARAHALAQALAIFARHGKGLLLDLHSTIRASRHPSFAIRPAPVPTAEGTPGLLASCGVPVLVEAGAEAPTFSALGAREHGFEAYTFELGRVRPLGAGPSEELDALRNGLWRLIEAATPSAGAGLPRVYRVQREIVKRSNAFVLHVAADAPNFLPLQAGQLLAEDSPQRWFAEEGECVLFPNPDVAPGTRAVVLVRPVEGGA
;
A
#
# COMPACT_ATOMS: atom_id res chain seq x y z
N MET A 1 0.47 1.25 -27.50
CA MET A 1 0.59 2.28 -26.43
C MET A 1 0.77 1.51 -25.15
N ASN A 2 1.76 1.82 -24.30
CA ASN A 2 1.89 1.11 -23.02
C ASN A 2 0.76 1.54 -22.05
N ILE A 3 0.50 0.70 -21.06
CA ILE A 3 -0.63 0.92 -20.12
C ILE A 3 -0.50 2.24 -19.37
N LEU A 4 0.72 2.61 -18.98
CA LEU A 4 0.97 3.84 -18.24
C LEU A 4 0.62 5.08 -19.06
N SER A 5 1.02 5.11 -20.35
CA SER A 5 0.65 6.20 -21.26
C SER A 5 -0.87 6.31 -21.47
N ALA A 6 -1.57 5.18 -21.52
CA ALA A 6 -3.02 5.16 -21.63
C ALA A 6 -3.73 5.68 -20.35
N LEU A 7 -3.20 5.35 -19.16
CA LEU A 7 -3.72 5.84 -17.89
C LEU A 7 -3.52 7.34 -17.69
N LEU A 8 -2.40 7.88 -18.20
CA LEU A 8 -2.09 9.30 -18.09
C LEU A 8 -2.86 10.14 -19.11
N ALA A 9 -3.16 9.58 -20.28
CA ALA A 9 -4.06 10.21 -21.24
C ALA A 9 -5.47 10.27 -20.59
N ASP A 10 -6.12 11.43 -20.66
CA ASP A 10 -7.47 11.64 -20.08
C ASP A 10 -8.57 10.93 -20.92
N SER A 11 -8.21 9.86 -21.56
CA SER A 11 -9.14 9.01 -22.27
C SER A 11 -9.58 7.89 -21.33
N ASP A 12 -10.87 7.62 -21.29
CA ASP A 12 -11.43 6.33 -20.87
C ASP A 12 -10.90 5.17 -21.76
N ALA A 13 -9.69 5.33 -22.29
CA ALA A 13 -9.04 4.41 -23.19
C ALA A 13 -9.20 3.04 -22.58
N GLU A 14 -10.09 2.30 -23.19
CA GLU A 14 -10.26 0.90 -22.96
C GLU A 14 -8.88 0.27 -23.12
N LEU A 15 -8.33 -0.15 -21.99
CA LEU A 15 -7.21 -1.06 -22.02
C LEU A 15 -7.79 -2.40 -22.50
N GLU A 16 -8.24 -2.40 -23.75
CA GLU A 16 -8.56 -3.61 -24.50
C GLU A 16 -7.27 -4.35 -24.82
N ARG A 17 -6.65 -4.89 -23.79
CA ARG A 17 -5.55 -5.81 -24.00
C ARG A 17 -5.94 -7.13 -23.38
N ASP A 18 -6.18 -8.09 -24.26
CA ASP A 18 -6.30 -9.48 -23.88
C ASP A 18 -4.95 -9.96 -23.32
N ILE A 19 -4.98 -10.46 -22.10
CA ILE A 19 -3.85 -11.19 -21.54
C ILE A 19 -3.98 -12.63 -22.04
N PRO A 20 -2.98 -13.15 -22.80
CA PRO A 20 -3.06 -14.50 -23.37
C PRO A 20 -3.38 -15.57 -22.30
N GLY A 21 -4.30 -16.48 -22.61
CA GLY A 21 -4.73 -17.55 -21.70
C GLY A 21 -5.53 -17.09 -20.48
N CYS A 22 -6.01 -15.84 -20.50
CA CYS A 22 -6.83 -15.27 -19.43
C CYS A 22 -8.10 -14.64 -19.98
N ARG A 23 -9.17 -14.69 -19.20
CA ARG A 23 -10.32 -13.82 -19.40
C ARG A 23 -10.11 -12.54 -18.62
N THR A 24 -9.95 -11.43 -19.32
CA THR A 24 -9.75 -10.11 -18.74
C THR A 24 -11.06 -9.31 -18.79
N ARG A 25 -11.41 -8.65 -17.69
CA ARG A 25 -12.60 -7.81 -17.61
C ARG A 25 -12.30 -6.53 -16.84
N ARG A 26 -12.63 -5.38 -17.42
CA ARG A 26 -12.64 -4.09 -16.72
C ARG A 26 -13.81 -4.06 -15.73
N ILE A 27 -13.54 -3.76 -14.47
CA ILE A 27 -14.55 -3.62 -13.41
C ILE A 27 -14.90 -2.16 -13.17
N ALA A 28 -13.88 -1.30 -13.20
CA ALA A 28 -14.01 0.15 -13.02
C ALA A 28 -12.88 0.86 -13.79
N PRO A 29 -12.92 2.18 -13.95
CA PRO A 29 -11.79 2.92 -14.53
C PRO A 29 -10.48 2.58 -13.79
N GLY A 30 -9.46 2.13 -14.54
CA GLY A 30 -8.17 1.72 -13.99
C GLY A 30 -8.18 0.46 -13.13
N VAL A 31 -9.23 -0.38 -13.23
CA VAL A 31 -9.35 -1.62 -12.46
C VAL A 31 -9.80 -2.77 -13.35
N TRP A 32 -9.01 -3.84 -13.40
CA TRP A 32 -9.32 -5.04 -14.18
C TRP A 32 -9.16 -6.31 -13.34
N GLU A 33 -10.00 -7.26 -13.65
CA GLU A 33 -9.86 -8.64 -13.21
C GLU A 33 -9.29 -9.47 -14.36
N CYS A 34 -8.30 -10.29 -14.07
CA CYS A 34 -7.70 -11.27 -14.98
C CYS A 34 -7.89 -12.67 -14.39
N LEU A 35 -8.61 -13.51 -15.10
CA LEU A 35 -8.92 -14.89 -14.68
C LEU A 35 -8.24 -15.86 -15.64
N PRO A 36 -7.14 -16.51 -15.25
CA PRO A 36 -6.47 -17.47 -16.09
C PRO A 36 -7.35 -18.70 -16.31
N GLU A 37 -7.28 -19.28 -17.51
CA GLU A 37 -7.98 -20.54 -17.85
C GLU A 37 -7.58 -21.70 -16.94
N ARG A 38 -6.33 -21.69 -16.48
CA ARG A 38 -5.78 -22.66 -15.53
C ARG A 38 -5.21 -21.92 -14.33
N SER A 39 -5.93 -21.96 -13.23
CA SER A 39 -5.52 -21.34 -11.96
C SER A 39 -4.91 -22.39 -11.03
N THR A 40 -3.75 -22.07 -10.45
CA THR A 40 -3.07 -22.91 -9.45
C THR A 40 -2.84 -22.20 -8.12
N GLY A 41 -3.17 -20.90 -8.03
CA GLY A 41 -2.93 -20.08 -6.85
C GLY A 41 -4.19 -19.39 -6.32
N SER A 42 -4.13 -18.97 -5.06
CA SER A 42 -5.16 -18.13 -4.45
C SER A 42 -5.23 -16.75 -5.11
N PRO A 43 -6.37 -16.04 -5.03
CA PRO A 43 -6.53 -14.71 -5.60
C PRO A 43 -5.45 -13.72 -5.15
N LEU A 44 -5.04 -12.85 -6.07
CA LEU A 44 -4.06 -11.79 -5.83
C LEU A 44 -4.66 -10.44 -6.20
N VAL A 45 -4.59 -9.48 -5.29
CA VAL A 45 -4.94 -8.08 -5.55
C VAL A 45 -3.67 -7.23 -5.48
N LEU A 46 -3.38 -6.51 -6.54
CA LEU A 46 -2.32 -5.51 -6.61
C LEU A 46 -2.94 -4.14 -6.85
N CYS A 47 -2.69 -3.20 -5.95
CA CYS A 47 -3.10 -1.80 -6.08
C CYS A 47 -1.87 -0.92 -6.02
N ALA A 48 -1.76 0.09 -6.89
CA ALA A 48 -0.72 1.10 -6.85
C ALA A 48 -1.32 2.48 -7.17
N GLY A 49 -0.68 3.55 -6.69
CA GLY A 49 -1.11 4.91 -6.98
C GLY A 49 -2.37 5.35 -6.22
N VAL A 50 -2.61 4.84 -5.03
CA VAL A 50 -3.60 5.40 -4.09
C VAL A 50 -3.25 6.85 -3.78
N HIS A 51 -1.97 7.18 -3.74
CA HIS A 51 -1.45 8.55 -3.83
C HIS A 51 -0.82 8.75 -5.20
N GLY A 52 -1.26 9.78 -5.92
CA GLY A 52 -0.89 9.95 -7.33
C GLY A 52 0.54 10.45 -7.57
N ASP A 53 1.24 10.92 -6.54
CA ASP A 53 2.65 11.29 -6.58
C ASP A 53 3.61 10.11 -6.30
N GLU A 54 3.09 8.94 -5.91
CA GLU A 54 3.86 7.74 -5.61
C GLU A 54 4.00 6.86 -6.86
N THR A 55 4.74 7.36 -7.85
CA THR A 55 4.74 6.82 -9.22
C THR A 55 5.56 5.54 -9.40
N GLY A 56 6.58 5.28 -8.59
CA GLY A 56 7.44 4.10 -8.75
C GLY A 56 6.66 2.77 -8.75
N PRO A 57 5.84 2.48 -7.74
CA PRO A 57 4.99 1.28 -7.74
C PRO A 57 3.97 1.24 -8.88
N VAL A 58 3.50 2.41 -9.37
CA VAL A 58 2.61 2.51 -10.53
C VAL A 58 3.32 2.05 -11.81
N GLU A 59 4.58 2.47 -11.98
CA GLU A 59 5.43 2.03 -13.11
C GLU A 59 5.64 0.52 -13.09
N VAL A 60 5.99 -0.05 -11.93
CA VAL A 60 6.18 -1.50 -11.77
C VAL A 60 4.89 -2.26 -12.10
N LEU A 61 3.74 -1.82 -11.59
CA LEU A 61 2.46 -2.48 -11.89
C LEU A 61 2.14 -2.40 -13.38
N ALA A 62 2.38 -1.25 -14.01
CA ALA A 62 2.17 -1.05 -15.44
C ALA A 62 3.08 -1.97 -16.30
N GLU A 63 4.36 -2.08 -15.95
CA GLU A 63 5.30 -3.00 -16.61
C GLU A 63 4.87 -4.46 -16.53
N LEU A 64 4.39 -4.91 -15.37
CA LEU A 64 3.88 -6.27 -15.18
C LEU A 64 2.65 -6.56 -16.05
N ILE A 65 1.76 -5.58 -16.19
CA ILE A 65 0.57 -5.71 -17.05
C ILE A 65 0.98 -5.72 -18.52
N ASP A 66 1.89 -4.85 -18.94
CA ASP A 66 2.41 -4.83 -20.31
C ASP A 66 3.11 -6.15 -20.65
N ALA A 67 3.92 -6.72 -19.75
CA ALA A 67 4.53 -8.03 -19.90
C ALA A 67 3.49 -9.17 -19.98
N ALA A 68 2.42 -9.11 -19.21
CA ALA A 68 1.33 -10.07 -19.30
C ALA A 68 0.59 -9.98 -20.63
N CYS A 69 0.33 -8.77 -21.13
CA CYS A 69 -0.27 -8.55 -22.46
C CYS A 69 0.64 -9.00 -23.61
N ALA A 70 1.96 -8.95 -23.43
CA ALA A 70 2.93 -9.47 -24.39
C ALA A 70 3.08 -11.01 -24.34
N GLY A 71 2.51 -11.66 -23.33
CA GLY A 71 2.64 -13.10 -23.11
C GLY A 71 3.99 -13.50 -22.47
N GLU A 72 4.76 -12.54 -22.00
CA GLU A 72 6.02 -12.76 -21.28
C GLU A 72 5.78 -13.17 -19.82
N LEU A 73 4.76 -12.58 -19.19
CA LEU A 73 4.28 -12.94 -17.86
C LEU A 73 2.98 -13.74 -17.98
N MET A 74 2.96 -14.95 -17.43
CA MET A 74 1.82 -15.88 -17.52
C MET A 74 1.06 -15.97 -16.19
N PRO A 75 -0.06 -15.25 -15.99
CA PRO A 75 -0.83 -15.35 -14.76
C PRO A 75 -1.32 -16.78 -14.49
N ARG A 76 -1.10 -17.25 -13.26
CA ARG A 76 -1.51 -18.60 -12.80
C ARG A 76 -2.51 -18.56 -11.63
N ARG A 77 -2.99 -17.37 -11.30
CA ARG A 77 -3.99 -17.14 -10.26
C ARG A 77 -4.96 -16.04 -10.68
N PRO A 78 -6.19 -16.02 -10.16
CA PRO A 78 -7.04 -14.85 -10.32
C PRO A 78 -6.29 -13.61 -9.87
N TRP A 79 -6.25 -12.59 -10.70
CA TRP A 79 -5.50 -11.37 -10.45
C TRP A 79 -6.39 -10.15 -10.67
N LEU A 80 -6.53 -9.31 -9.63
CA LEU A 80 -7.10 -7.96 -9.72
C LEU A 80 -5.94 -6.97 -9.70
N PHE A 81 -5.87 -6.12 -10.71
CA PHE A 81 -4.94 -5.01 -10.70
C PHE A 81 -5.69 -3.68 -10.76
N ALA A 82 -5.27 -2.75 -9.91
CA ALA A 82 -5.94 -1.48 -9.71
C ALA A 82 -4.94 -0.32 -9.65
N PHE A 83 -5.24 0.75 -10.37
CA PHE A 83 -4.56 2.04 -10.20
C PHE A 83 -5.46 2.92 -9.34
N GLY A 84 -4.98 3.31 -8.16
CA GLY A 84 -5.78 3.93 -7.11
C GLY A 84 -6.43 5.25 -7.53
N ASN A 85 -5.75 6.37 -7.36
CA ASN A 85 -6.25 7.72 -7.64
C ASN A 85 -5.81 8.22 -9.01
N LEU A 86 -6.48 7.82 -10.08
CA LEU A 86 -6.12 8.19 -11.45
C LEU A 86 -6.11 9.71 -11.66
N ALA A 87 -7.05 10.43 -11.05
CA ALA A 87 -7.13 11.89 -11.21
C ALA A 87 -5.92 12.58 -10.57
N ALA A 88 -5.51 12.15 -9.38
CA ALA A 88 -4.32 12.67 -8.71
C ALA A 88 -3.02 12.24 -9.43
N LEU A 89 -2.96 11.00 -9.94
CA LEU A 89 -1.82 10.49 -10.71
C LEU A 89 -1.54 11.33 -11.97
N ARG A 90 -2.58 11.68 -12.72
CA ARG A 90 -2.48 12.54 -13.92
C ARG A 90 -1.92 13.92 -13.63
N LEU A 91 -2.15 14.43 -12.42
CA LEU A 91 -1.67 15.74 -11.97
C LEU A 91 -0.39 15.65 -11.12
N ALA A 92 0.18 14.46 -10.97
CA ALA A 92 1.33 14.20 -10.10
C ALA A 92 1.13 14.80 -8.68
N ARG A 93 -0.07 14.65 -8.14
CA ARG A 93 -0.44 15.10 -6.79
C ARG A 93 -0.73 13.92 -5.89
N ARG A 94 -0.49 14.08 -4.60
CA ARG A 94 -0.82 13.05 -3.62
C ARG A 94 -2.32 12.73 -3.62
N TYR A 95 -3.16 13.75 -3.59
CA TYR A 95 -4.61 13.70 -3.75
C TYR A 95 -5.13 15.07 -4.25
N LEU A 96 -6.40 15.17 -4.61
CA LEU A 96 -7.00 16.41 -5.10
C LEU A 96 -7.77 17.14 -3.99
N GLU A 97 -8.71 16.48 -3.35
CA GLU A 97 -9.60 17.04 -2.33
C GLU A 97 -9.33 16.39 -0.96
N ARG A 98 -9.14 15.07 -0.94
CA ARG A 98 -8.96 14.28 0.28
C ARG A 98 -8.02 13.10 0.07
N ASP A 99 -7.24 12.75 1.09
CA ASP A 99 -6.41 11.54 1.08
C ASP A 99 -7.30 10.29 0.85
N LEU A 100 -7.17 9.66 -0.32
CA LEU A 100 -7.96 8.49 -0.71
C LEU A 100 -7.83 7.36 0.33
N ASN A 101 -6.65 7.19 0.94
CA ASN A 101 -6.43 6.20 2.00
C ASN A 101 -7.09 6.56 3.35
N ARG A 102 -7.94 7.59 3.39
CA ARG A 102 -8.81 7.94 4.52
C ARG A 102 -10.30 7.77 4.20
N CYS A 103 -10.62 7.38 2.95
CA CYS A 103 -12.00 7.30 2.47
C CYS A 103 -12.63 5.90 2.57
N PHE A 104 -11.86 4.84 2.84
CA PHE A 104 -12.35 3.45 2.82
C PHE A 104 -13.17 3.02 4.06
N ARG A 105 -13.43 3.93 5.00
CA ARG A 105 -14.38 3.71 6.11
C ARG A 105 -15.62 4.60 6.04
N GLN A 106 -15.72 5.45 5.03
CA GLN A 106 -16.85 6.37 4.90
C GLN A 106 -18.06 5.67 4.29
N PRO A 107 -19.28 5.92 4.82
CA PRO A 107 -20.48 5.39 4.21
C PRO A 107 -20.70 6.01 2.83
N PRO A 108 -21.36 5.29 1.89
CA PRO A 108 -21.60 5.73 0.52
C PRO A 108 -22.37 7.06 0.36
N HIS A 109 -22.96 7.57 1.42
CA HIS A 109 -23.84 8.74 1.42
C HIS A 109 -23.26 9.96 2.14
N ALA A 110 -21.95 10.02 2.37
CA ALA A 110 -21.33 11.28 2.76
C ALA A 110 -21.63 12.31 1.69
N SER A 111 -22.46 13.28 2.03
CA SER A 111 -22.97 14.32 1.13
C SER A 111 -21.84 15.14 0.53
N GLY A 112 -21.70 15.07 -0.78
CA GLY A 112 -20.69 15.76 -1.55
C GLY A 112 -19.99 14.77 -2.47
N ALA A 113 -20.00 15.03 -3.76
CA ALA A 113 -19.30 14.22 -4.76
C ALA A 113 -17.79 14.49 -4.71
N GLU A 114 -17.16 14.30 -3.55
CA GLU A 114 -15.70 14.36 -3.45
C GLU A 114 -15.09 13.26 -4.32
N ILE A 115 -14.13 13.64 -5.15
CA ILE A 115 -13.51 12.76 -6.17
C ILE A 115 -12.96 11.49 -5.52
N GLU A 116 -12.25 11.63 -4.41
CA GLU A 116 -11.64 10.49 -3.72
C GLU A 116 -12.67 9.60 -3.00
N VAL A 117 -13.77 10.15 -2.52
CA VAL A 117 -14.86 9.34 -1.91
C VAL A 117 -15.52 8.48 -2.96
N ALA A 118 -15.86 9.05 -4.13
CA ALA A 118 -16.41 8.29 -5.25
C ALA A 118 -15.42 7.21 -5.73
N ARG A 119 -14.13 7.55 -5.77
CA ARG A 119 -13.07 6.59 -6.14
C ARG A 119 -12.93 5.46 -5.14
N ALA A 120 -12.96 5.75 -3.84
CA ALA A 120 -12.91 4.73 -2.78
C ALA A 120 -14.07 3.74 -2.90
N HIS A 121 -15.27 4.22 -3.20
CA HIS A 121 -16.44 3.35 -3.43
C HIS A 121 -16.25 2.46 -4.65
N ALA A 122 -15.75 2.99 -5.76
CA ALA A 122 -15.49 2.21 -6.96
C ALA A 122 -14.46 1.10 -6.72
N LEU A 123 -13.37 1.40 -6.00
CA LEU A 123 -12.35 0.43 -5.60
C LEU A 123 -12.91 -0.63 -4.63
N ALA A 124 -13.71 -0.21 -3.64
CA ALA A 124 -14.34 -1.12 -2.70
C ALA A 124 -15.33 -2.08 -3.40
N GLN A 125 -16.14 -1.58 -4.33
CA GLN A 125 -17.04 -2.40 -5.14
C GLN A 125 -16.26 -3.39 -6.03
N ALA A 126 -15.19 -2.95 -6.68
CA ALA A 126 -14.35 -3.81 -7.49
C ALA A 126 -13.73 -4.94 -6.65
N LEU A 127 -13.24 -4.62 -5.46
CA LEU A 127 -12.69 -5.61 -4.52
C LEU A 127 -13.77 -6.60 -4.06
N ALA A 128 -14.98 -6.13 -3.74
CA ALA A 128 -16.12 -6.98 -3.37
C ALA A 128 -16.53 -7.95 -4.50
N ILE A 129 -16.50 -7.46 -5.74
CA ILE A 129 -16.76 -8.32 -6.92
C ILE A 129 -15.68 -9.38 -7.05
N PHE A 130 -14.41 -9.01 -6.91
CA PHE A 130 -13.28 -9.92 -7.04
C PHE A 130 -13.17 -10.92 -5.88
N ALA A 131 -13.55 -10.54 -4.67
CA ALA A 131 -13.51 -11.39 -3.48
C ALA A 131 -14.36 -12.68 -3.61
N ARG A 132 -15.26 -12.74 -4.60
CA ARG A 132 -16.03 -13.96 -4.94
C ARG A 132 -15.14 -15.13 -5.40
N HIS A 133 -13.92 -14.84 -5.86
CA HIS A 133 -12.95 -15.89 -6.25
C HIS A 133 -12.24 -16.53 -5.06
N GLY A 134 -12.53 -16.06 -3.85
CA GLY A 134 -12.00 -16.60 -2.60
C GLY A 134 -11.06 -15.62 -1.88
N LYS A 135 -10.55 -16.08 -0.74
CA LYS A 135 -9.55 -15.36 0.05
C LYS A 135 -8.18 -15.51 -0.59
N GLY A 136 -7.37 -14.49 -0.48
CA GLY A 136 -6.04 -14.48 -1.06
C GLY A 136 -5.18 -13.36 -0.47
N LEU A 137 -4.26 -12.86 -1.29
CA LEU A 137 -3.31 -11.83 -0.92
C LEU A 137 -3.73 -10.48 -1.53
N LEU A 138 -3.63 -9.41 -0.74
CA LEU A 138 -3.81 -8.03 -1.20
C LEU A 138 -2.56 -7.22 -0.87
N LEU A 139 -1.93 -6.64 -1.88
CA LEU A 139 -0.80 -5.72 -1.74
C LEU A 139 -1.19 -4.34 -2.25
N ASP A 140 -1.18 -3.36 -1.36
CA ASP A 140 -1.36 -1.94 -1.65
C ASP A 140 0.02 -1.28 -1.68
N LEU A 141 0.47 -0.88 -2.86
CA LEU A 141 1.85 -0.52 -3.15
C LEU A 141 2.02 1.00 -3.07
N HIS A 142 2.86 1.45 -2.15
CA HIS A 142 3.13 2.83 -1.83
C HIS A 142 4.62 3.16 -1.88
N SER A 143 4.94 4.45 -1.81
CA SER A 143 6.29 4.98 -1.57
C SER A 143 6.26 5.97 -0.43
N THR A 144 7.35 6.04 0.34
CA THR A 144 7.44 6.96 1.47
C THR A 144 7.82 8.38 1.02
N ILE A 145 7.19 9.39 1.60
CA ILE A 145 7.60 10.79 1.40
C ILE A 145 8.92 11.05 2.13
N ARG A 146 9.12 10.45 3.29
CA ARG A 146 10.26 10.65 4.16
C ARG A 146 11.34 9.60 3.96
N ALA A 147 12.58 9.95 4.34
CA ALA A 147 13.63 8.96 4.49
C ALA A 147 13.20 7.89 5.52
N SER A 148 13.72 6.70 5.38
CA SER A 148 13.44 5.58 6.28
C SER A 148 14.73 4.84 6.60
N ARG A 149 14.88 4.39 7.85
CA ARG A 149 16.01 3.52 8.24
C ARG A 149 15.90 2.12 7.64
N HIS A 150 14.68 1.76 7.25
CA HIS A 150 14.39 0.58 6.45
C HIS A 150 13.82 1.06 5.12
N PRO A 151 14.56 0.97 4.01
CA PRO A 151 14.13 1.50 2.72
C PRO A 151 12.78 0.97 2.24
N SER A 152 12.52 -0.31 2.55
CA SER A 152 11.24 -0.96 2.25
C SER A 152 10.69 -1.66 3.50
N PHE A 153 9.39 -1.54 3.71
CA PHE A 153 8.68 -2.22 4.80
C PHE A 153 7.22 -2.45 4.44
N ALA A 154 6.60 -3.42 5.11
CA ALA A 154 5.18 -3.70 4.99
C ALA A 154 4.43 -3.30 6.26
N ILE A 155 3.19 -2.86 6.11
CA ILE A 155 2.26 -2.66 7.22
C ILE A 155 1.13 -3.66 7.07
N ARG A 156 0.89 -4.45 8.10
CA ARG A 156 -0.24 -5.38 8.19
C ARG A 156 -1.35 -4.74 9.04
N PRO A 157 -2.51 -4.40 8.44
CA PRO A 157 -3.52 -3.59 9.11
C PRO A 157 -4.37 -4.34 10.15
N ALA A 158 -4.49 -5.65 10.08
CA ALA A 158 -5.38 -6.40 10.99
C ALA A 158 -4.78 -7.75 11.34
N PRO A 159 -5.19 -8.36 12.46
CA PRO A 159 -4.81 -9.73 12.78
C PRO A 159 -5.56 -10.72 11.87
N VAL A 160 -5.16 -10.78 10.60
CA VAL A 160 -5.48 -11.91 9.74
C VAL A 160 -4.36 -12.92 9.96
N PRO A 161 -4.67 -14.23 10.12
CA PRO A 161 -3.63 -15.23 10.26
C PRO A 161 -2.62 -15.11 9.13
N THR A 162 -1.34 -15.02 9.49
CA THR A 162 -0.24 -15.00 8.53
C THR A 162 -0.14 -16.39 7.92
N ALA A 163 -0.17 -16.50 6.59
CA ALA A 163 0.11 -17.76 5.93
C ALA A 163 1.60 -18.12 6.12
N GLU A 164 1.91 -19.41 6.18
CA GLU A 164 3.29 -19.89 6.39
C GLU A 164 4.30 -19.31 5.37
N GLY A 165 3.84 -19.01 4.15
CA GLY A 165 4.67 -18.43 3.08
C GLY A 165 4.92 -16.93 3.15
N THR A 166 4.27 -16.19 4.08
CA THR A 166 4.35 -14.73 4.14
C THR A 166 5.77 -14.19 4.33
N PRO A 167 6.62 -14.71 5.23
CA PRO A 167 7.99 -14.21 5.36
C PRO A 167 8.78 -14.32 4.06
N GLY A 168 8.67 -15.46 3.38
CA GLY A 168 9.32 -15.68 2.09
C GLY A 168 8.78 -14.74 1.00
N LEU A 169 7.48 -14.47 1.01
CA LEU A 169 6.84 -13.48 0.12
C LEU A 169 7.43 -12.09 0.33
N LEU A 170 7.43 -11.58 1.57
CA LEU A 170 7.94 -10.25 1.89
C LEU A 170 9.40 -10.12 1.45
N ALA A 171 10.23 -11.10 1.79
CA ALA A 171 11.63 -11.12 1.40
C ALA A 171 11.83 -11.17 -0.11
N SER A 172 11.01 -11.94 -0.85
CA SER A 172 11.09 -12.02 -2.32
C SER A 172 10.73 -10.71 -3.02
N CYS A 173 9.94 -9.85 -2.36
CA CYS A 173 9.59 -8.51 -2.82
C CYS A 173 10.55 -7.42 -2.29
N GLY A 174 11.66 -7.79 -1.63
CA GLY A 174 12.61 -6.82 -1.07
C GLY A 174 12.07 -6.06 0.15
N VAL A 175 11.16 -6.68 0.92
CA VAL A 175 10.51 -6.07 2.10
C VAL A 175 10.98 -6.76 3.37
N PRO A 176 12.11 -6.32 3.99
CA PRO A 176 12.73 -7.01 5.13
C PRO A 176 12.06 -6.69 6.48
N VAL A 177 11.10 -5.78 6.51
CA VAL A 177 10.48 -5.29 7.75
C VAL A 177 8.98 -5.38 7.67
N LEU A 178 8.35 -5.86 8.75
CA LEU A 178 6.91 -5.91 8.93
C LEU A 178 6.49 -5.05 10.13
N VAL A 179 5.53 -4.17 9.93
CA VAL A 179 4.86 -3.41 10.99
C VAL A 179 3.49 -4.00 11.23
N GLU A 180 3.24 -4.50 12.42
CA GLU A 180 1.90 -4.93 12.86
C GLU A 180 1.13 -3.73 13.37
N ALA A 181 0.09 -3.33 12.63
CA ALA A 181 -0.80 -2.24 12.99
C ALA A 181 -2.16 -2.77 13.49
N GLY A 182 -2.94 -1.88 14.13
CA GLY A 182 -4.30 -2.21 14.56
C GLY A 182 -5.29 -2.28 13.40
N ALA A 183 -6.41 -2.95 13.63
CA ALA A 183 -7.48 -3.16 12.63
C ALA A 183 -8.23 -1.89 12.21
N GLU A 184 -8.06 -0.80 12.92
CA GLU A 184 -8.88 0.41 12.80
C GLU A 184 -8.49 1.36 11.65
N ALA A 185 -7.46 1.01 10.84
CA ALA A 185 -7.00 1.86 9.75
C ALA A 185 -8.06 2.04 8.64
N PRO A 186 -8.21 3.27 8.10
CA PRO A 186 -9.16 3.56 7.02
C PRO A 186 -8.56 3.33 5.61
N THR A 187 -7.61 2.42 5.46
CA THR A 187 -6.85 2.17 4.24
C THR A 187 -7.49 1.12 3.35
N PHE A 188 -7.09 1.07 2.07
CA PHE A 188 -7.55 0.05 1.12
C PHE A 188 -7.16 -1.36 1.58
N SER A 189 -5.92 -1.55 2.04
CA SER A 189 -5.47 -2.83 2.60
C SER A 189 -6.30 -3.26 3.82
N ALA A 190 -6.63 -2.32 4.72
CA ALA A 190 -7.46 -2.60 5.89
C ALA A 190 -8.91 -2.96 5.52
N LEU A 191 -9.47 -2.33 4.46
CA LEU A 191 -10.78 -2.72 3.92
C LEU A 191 -10.75 -4.19 3.45
N GLY A 192 -9.75 -4.55 2.65
CA GLY A 192 -9.60 -5.92 2.13
C GLY A 192 -9.48 -6.97 3.23
N ALA A 193 -8.71 -6.69 4.27
CA ALA A 193 -8.57 -7.57 5.42
C ALA A 193 -9.88 -7.70 6.20
N ARG A 194 -10.50 -6.58 6.56
CA ARG A 194 -11.66 -6.51 7.44
C ARG A 194 -12.93 -7.07 6.80
N GLU A 195 -13.21 -6.70 5.55
CA GLU A 195 -14.49 -7.01 4.93
C GLU A 195 -14.45 -8.25 4.05
N HIS A 196 -13.27 -8.62 3.55
CA HIS A 196 -13.15 -9.73 2.61
C HIS A 196 -12.19 -10.83 3.07
N GLY A 197 -11.49 -10.63 4.19
CA GLY A 197 -10.60 -11.63 4.77
C GLY A 197 -9.36 -11.92 3.93
N PHE A 198 -8.92 -10.96 3.10
CA PHE A 198 -7.62 -11.04 2.44
C PHE A 198 -6.48 -10.94 3.46
N GLU A 199 -5.42 -11.69 3.23
CA GLU A 199 -4.14 -11.40 3.83
C GLU A 199 -3.61 -10.12 3.16
N ALA A 200 -3.68 -8.97 3.88
CA ALA A 200 -3.48 -7.68 3.27
C ALA A 200 -2.28 -6.94 3.86
N TYR A 201 -1.55 -6.25 2.98
CA TYR A 201 -0.39 -5.44 3.33
C TYR A 201 -0.41 -4.12 2.58
N THR A 202 0.02 -3.05 3.24
CA THR A 202 0.50 -1.83 2.59
C THR A 202 2.02 -1.94 2.50
N PHE A 203 2.57 -1.91 1.28
CA PHE A 203 4.01 -1.89 1.05
C PHE A 203 4.47 -0.45 0.88
N GLU A 204 5.49 -0.07 1.63
CA GLU A 204 6.18 1.21 1.53
C GLU A 204 7.56 0.97 0.90
N LEU A 205 7.78 1.44 -0.33
CA LEU A 205 8.85 1.00 -1.22
C LEU A 205 9.73 2.17 -1.63
N GLY A 206 10.75 2.44 -0.84
CA GLY A 206 11.65 3.56 -1.09
C GLY A 206 10.96 4.92 -0.99
N ARG A 207 11.61 5.95 -1.51
CA ARG A 207 11.08 7.32 -1.52
C ARG A 207 10.28 7.61 -2.78
N VAL A 208 9.31 8.51 -2.64
CA VAL A 208 8.60 9.12 -3.77
C VAL A 208 9.61 9.62 -4.81
N ARG A 209 9.34 9.32 -6.07
CA ARG A 209 10.18 9.62 -7.22
C ARG A 209 9.34 10.23 -8.35
N PRO A 210 9.89 11.10 -9.18
CA PRO A 210 9.21 11.53 -10.39
C PRO A 210 8.95 10.36 -11.34
N LEU A 211 7.86 10.43 -12.08
CA LEU A 211 7.56 9.48 -13.15
C LEU A 211 8.72 9.41 -14.14
N GLY A 212 9.12 8.22 -14.55
CA GLY A 212 10.24 8.01 -15.46
C GLY A 212 11.64 8.19 -14.83
N ALA A 213 11.75 8.21 -13.50
CA ALA A 213 13.04 8.35 -12.80
C ALA A 213 14.00 7.18 -13.01
N GLY A 214 13.55 6.11 -13.66
CA GLY A 214 14.35 4.92 -13.96
C GLY A 214 14.39 3.89 -12.81
N PRO A 215 15.17 2.82 -12.96
CA PRO A 215 15.18 1.69 -12.03
C PRO A 215 15.73 2.08 -10.64
N SER A 216 15.37 1.30 -9.63
CA SER A 216 15.96 1.28 -8.29
C SER A 216 15.96 -0.15 -7.76
N GLU A 217 16.88 -0.45 -6.83
CA GLU A 217 16.98 -1.78 -6.24
C GLU A 217 15.67 -2.22 -5.58
N GLU A 218 14.98 -1.30 -4.90
CA GLU A 218 13.70 -1.59 -4.24
C GLU A 218 12.61 -1.94 -5.24
N LEU A 219 12.52 -1.20 -6.35
CA LEU A 219 11.53 -1.44 -7.39
C LEU A 219 11.85 -2.70 -8.21
N ASP A 220 13.12 -2.99 -8.44
CA ASP A 220 13.57 -4.23 -9.12
C ASP A 220 13.26 -5.46 -8.28
N ALA A 221 13.52 -5.42 -6.96
CA ALA A 221 13.16 -6.50 -6.06
C ALA A 221 11.64 -6.70 -6.00
N LEU A 222 10.87 -5.61 -5.93
CA LEU A 222 9.41 -5.63 -5.97
C LEU A 222 8.93 -6.29 -7.27
N ARG A 223 9.36 -5.81 -8.43
CA ARG A 223 8.95 -6.34 -9.74
C ARG A 223 9.19 -7.84 -9.83
N ASN A 224 10.37 -8.29 -9.46
CA ASN A 224 10.74 -9.71 -9.49
C ASN A 224 9.90 -10.56 -8.53
N GLY A 225 9.59 -10.03 -7.35
CA GLY A 225 8.71 -10.68 -6.37
C GLY A 225 7.28 -10.79 -6.88
N LEU A 226 6.72 -9.69 -7.40
CA LEU A 226 5.36 -9.66 -7.93
C LEU A 226 5.21 -10.55 -9.19
N TRP A 227 6.22 -10.59 -10.05
CA TRP A 227 6.25 -11.50 -11.20
C TRP A 227 6.03 -12.95 -10.77
N ARG A 228 6.84 -13.43 -9.83
CA ARG A 228 6.71 -14.79 -9.27
C ARG A 228 5.36 -15.03 -8.62
N LEU A 229 4.83 -14.03 -7.92
CA LEU A 229 3.49 -14.12 -7.31
C LEU A 229 2.40 -14.29 -8.34
N ILE A 230 2.41 -13.52 -9.42
CA ILE A 230 1.42 -13.60 -10.50
C ILE A 230 1.47 -14.98 -11.16
N GLU A 231 2.66 -15.53 -11.36
CA GLU A 231 2.87 -16.89 -11.89
C GLU A 231 2.61 -18.00 -10.85
N ALA A 232 2.19 -17.66 -9.65
CA ALA A 232 1.97 -18.59 -8.54
C ALA A 232 3.20 -19.46 -8.23
N ALA A 233 4.41 -18.96 -8.50
CA ALA A 233 5.65 -19.62 -8.12
C ALA A 233 5.77 -19.68 -6.60
N THR A 234 6.27 -20.79 -6.08
CA THR A 234 6.53 -20.94 -4.64
C THR A 234 7.62 -19.95 -4.22
N PRO A 235 7.40 -19.18 -3.14
CA PRO A 235 8.46 -18.34 -2.59
C PRO A 235 9.71 -19.18 -2.28
N SER A 236 10.90 -18.61 -2.48
CA SER A 236 12.15 -19.31 -2.18
C SER A 236 12.19 -19.74 -0.71
N ALA A 237 12.40 -21.02 -0.46
CA ALA A 237 12.71 -21.52 0.88
C ALA A 237 14.05 -20.92 1.30
N GLY A 238 14.14 -20.34 2.50
CA GLY A 238 15.38 -19.78 3.05
C GLY A 238 15.45 -18.27 3.14
N ALA A 239 14.41 -17.54 2.76
CA ALA A 239 14.32 -16.12 3.10
C ALA A 239 14.23 -15.95 4.62
N GLY A 240 15.09 -15.11 5.19
CA GLY A 240 15.05 -14.79 6.62
C GLY A 240 13.68 -14.24 7.03
N LEU A 241 13.34 -14.42 8.32
CA LEU A 241 12.12 -13.82 8.86
C LEU A 241 12.25 -12.28 8.82
N PRO A 242 11.18 -11.54 8.50
CA PRO A 242 11.21 -10.10 8.53
C PRO A 242 11.42 -9.61 9.97
N ARG A 243 12.12 -8.50 10.11
CA ARG A 243 12.15 -7.80 11.39
C ARG A 243 10.77 -7.23 11.68
N VAL A 244 10.19 -7.60 12.82
CA VAL A 244 8.83 -7.20 13.17
C VAL A 244 8.85 -6.00 14.11
N TYR A 245 8.02 -5.01 13.80
CA TYR A 245 7.66 -3.91 14.68
C TYR A 245 6.17 -3.96 14.99
N ARG A 246 5.77 -3.52 16.17
CA ARG A 246 4.35 -3.40 16.54
C ARG A 246 4.01 -1.97 16.88
N VAL A 247 2.90 -1.48 16.34
CA VAL A 247 2.34 -0.18 16.72
C VAL A 247 1.95 -0.23 18.20
N GLN A 248 2.48 0.72 18.98
CA GLN A 248 2.19 0.87 20.41
C GLN A 248 1.06 1.88 20.59
N ARG A 249 1.17 3.02 19.94
CA ARG A 249 0.21 4.12 20.05
C ARG A 249 0.35 5.09 18.88
N GLU A 250 -0.66 5.94 18.74
CA GLU A 250 -0.69 7.04 17.79
C GLU A 250 -0.88 8.36 18.54
N ILE A 251 -0.24 9.42 18.07
CA ILE A 251 -0.49 10.77 18.55
C ILE A 251 -1.33 11.49 17.49
N VAL A 252 -2.53 11.90 17.90
CA VAL A 252 -3.47 12.65 17.05
C VAL A 252 -3.37 14.12 17.39
N LYS A 253 -3.16 14.95 16.39
CA LYS A 253 -3.25 16.40 16.49
C LYS A 253 -4.69 16.80 16.83
N ARG A 254 -4.90 17.57 17.88
CA ARG A 254 -6.23 17.99 18.33
C ARG A 254 -6.54 19.42 18.01
N SER A 255 -5.50 20.28 17.95
CA SER A 255 -5.66 21.70 17.72
C SER A 255 -4.55 22.26 16.81
N ASN A 256 -4.71 23.53 16.42
CA ASN A 256 -3.67 24.24 15.69
C ASN A 256 -2.47 24.66 16.57
N ALA A 257 -2.59 24.50 17.90
CA ALA A 257 -1.49 24.71 18.84
C ALA A 257 -0.59 23.48 19.02
N PHE A 258 -0.86 22.39 18.30
CA PHE A 258 -0.07 21.17 18.34
C PHE A 258 1.38 21.42 17.89
N VAL A 259 2.32 20.97 18.70
CA VAL A 259 3.75 21.01 18.41
C VAL A 259 4.31 19.60 18.46
N LEU A 260 4.99 19.18 17.39
CA LEU A 260 5.74 17.91 17.33
C LEU A 260 7.24 18.21 17.50
N HIS A 261 7.87 17.68 18.57
CA HIS A 261 9.27 17.87 18.92
C HIS A 261 10.20 16.81 18.25
N VAL A 262 9.76 16.25 17.15
CA VAL A 262 10.59 15.39 16.29
C VAL A 262 11.07 16.24 15.11
N ALA A 263 12.34 16.11 14.74
CA ALA A 263 12.91 16.86 13.64
C ALA A 263 12.07 16.72 12.36
N ALA A 264 11.91 17.82 11.62
CA ALA A 264 11.05 17.85 10.42
C ALA A 264 11.49 16.84 9.34
N ASP A 265 12.76 16.49 9.29
CA ASP A 265 13.38 15.54 8.38
C ASP A 265 13.65 14.15 9.03
N ALA A 266 13.15 13.92 10.24
CA ALA A 266 13.35 12.66 10.95
C ALA A 266 12.92 11.46 10.09
N PRO A 267 13.80 10.47 9.91
CA PRO A 267 13.47 9.28 9.13
C PRO A 267 12.48 8.39 9.88
N ASN A 268 11.70 7.63 9.14
CA ASN A 268 10.93 6.53 9.71
C ASN A 268 11.86 5.57 10.48
N PHE A 269 11.36 4.99 11.56
CA PHE A 269 12.07 4.10 12.48
C PHE A 269 13.24 4.76 13.22
N LEU A 270 13.25 6.10 13.34
CA LEU A 270 14.21 6.77 14.23
C LEU A 270 13.95 6.35 15.68
N PRO A 271 14.91 5.74 16.39
CA PRO A 271 14.78 5.45 17.82
C PRO A 271 14.65 6.72 18.63
N LEU A 272 13.82 6.68 19.65
CA LEU A 272 13.57 7.78 20.56
C LEU A 272 14.26 7.52 21.90
N GLN A 273 14.67 8.60 22.58
CA GLN A 273 15.19 8.50 23.94
C GLN A 273 14.02 8.45 24.94
N ALA A 274 13.99 7.47 25.82
CA ALA A 274 12.97 7.38 26.85
C ALA A 274 12.91 8.67 27.70
N GLY A 275 11.69 9.17 27.93
CA GLY A 275 11.45 10.43 28.61
C GLY A 275 11.60 11.70 27.75
N GLN A 276 12.00 11.57 26.46
CA GLN A 276 12.03 12.68 25.53
C GLN A 276 10.59 13.21 25.29
N LEU A 277 10.40 14.53 25.37
CA LEU A 277 9.14 15.15 24.96
C LEU A 277 8.96 15.01 23.44
N LEU A 278 7.86 14.38 23.01
CA LEU A 278 7.56 14.11 21.60
C LEU A 278 6.61 15.12 21.02
N ALA A 279 5.55 15.46 21.74
CA ALA A 279 4.53 16.37 21.26
C ALA A 279 3.82 17.07 22.42
N GLU A 280 3.24 18.21 22.09
CA GLU A 280 2.39 19.01 22.98
C GLU A 280 1.14 19.46 22.21
N ASP A 281 -0.02 19.40 22.89
CA ASP A 281 -1.28 19.99 22.44
C ASP A 281 -2.10 20.31 23.69
N SER A 282 -1.89 21.51 24.21
CA SER A 282 -2.30 21.94 25.56
C SER A 282 -3.72 21.48 25.93
N PRO A 283 -3.93 20.90 27.12
CA PRO A 283 -2.96 20.69 28.22
C PRO A 283 -2.13 19.38 28.09
N GLN A 284 -2.26 18.63 27.04
CA GLN A 284 -1.66 17.31 26.89
C GLN A 284 -0.21 17.37 26.41
N ARG A 285 0.62 16.46 26.95
CA ARG A 285 2.00 16.21 26.54
C ARG A 285 2.24 14.74 26.35
N TRP A 286 3.06 14.37 25.36
CA TRP A 286 3.45 12.98 25.08
C TRP A 286 4.96 12.87 25.18
N PHE A 287 5.40 11.86 25.90
CA PHE A 287 6.79 11.54 26.09
C PHE A 287 7.11 10.19 25.45
N ALA A 288 8.31 10.02 24.95
CA ALA A 288 8.78 8.75 24.43
C ALA A 288 8.92 7.71 25.55
N GLU A 289 8.55 6.49 25.26
CA GLU A 289 8.79 5.34 26.12
C GLU A 289 10.01 4.54 25.64
N GLU A 290 10.53 3.66 26.50
CA GLU A 290 11.69 2.85 26.17
C GLU A 290 11.44 1.98 24.91
N GLY A 291 12.43 1.96 24.00
CA GLY A 291 12.37 1.17 22.77
C GLY A 291 11.44 1.68 21.68
N GLU A 292 10.75 2.82 21.88
CA GLU A 292 9.93 3.40 20.84
C GLU A 292 10.76 3.98 19.70
N CYS A 293 10.24 3.82 18.49
CA CYS A 293 10.72 4.45 17.27
C CYS A 293 9.56 5.24 16.63
N VAL A 294 9.89 6.34 15.95
CA VAL A 294 8.91 7.15 15.25
C VAL A 294 8.61 6.59 13.87
N LEU A 295 7.34 6.63 13.45
CA LEU A 295 6.89 6.27 12.11
C LEU A 295 5.89 7.32 11.61
N PHE A 296 6.06 7.77 10.37
CA PHE A 296 5.21 8.76 9.69
C PHE A 296 4.99 10.08 10.46
N PRO A 297 6.05 10.73 10.98
CA PRO A 297 5.87 12.00 11.68
C PRO A 297 5.41 13.09 10.69
N ASN A 298 4.28 13.75 10.97
CA ASN A 298 3.75 14.85 10.17
C ASN A 298 2.98 15.85 11.03
N PRO A 299 3.58 16.96 11.43
CA PRO A 299 2.91 17.99 12.24
C PRO A 299 1.88 18.81 11.45
N ASP A 300 1.95 18.78 10.11
CA ASP A 300 1.13 19.63 9.23
C ASP A 300 -0.25 19.04 8.91
N VAL A 301 -0.56 17.88 9.50
CA VAL A 301 -1.90 17.29 9.35
C VAL A 301 -2.98 18.16 9.97
N ALA A 302 -4.21 18.03 9.46
CA ALA A 302 -5.37 18.72 10.04
C ALA A 302 -5.69 18.23 11.46
N PRO A 303 -6.26 19.06 12.34
CA PRO A 303 -6.79 18.61 13.62
C PRO A 303 -7.75 17.43 13.45
N GLY A 304 -7.69 16.47 14.38
CA GLY A 304 -8.40 15.20 14.30
C GLY A 304 -7.66 14.09 13.53
N THR A 305 -6.50 14.43 12.94
CA THR A 305 -5.70 13.47 12.15
C THR A 305 -4.45 13.03 12.92
N ARG A 306 -4.01 11.80 12.68
CA ARG A 306 -2.80 11.22 13.24
C ARG A 306 -1.56 11.98 12.77
N ALA A 307 -0.78 12.51 13.73
CA ALA A 307 0.46 13.25 13.48
C ALA A 307 1.71 12.37 13.54
N VAL A 308 1.69 11.26 14.29
CA VAL A 308 2.81 10.32 14.39
C VAL A 308 2.33 8.96 14.91
N VAL A 309 3.00 7.90 14.47
CA VAL A 309 2.87 6.55 14.99
C VAL A 309 4.12 6.19 15.79
N LEU A 310 3.96 5.54 16.92
CA LEU A 310 5.06 5.01 17.72
C LEU A 310 5.04 3.50 17.63
N VAL A 311 6.19 2.94 17.24
CA VAL A 311 6.37 1.49 17.05
C VAL A 311 7.52 0.97 17.91
N ARG A 312 7.47 -0.30 18.31
CA ARG A 312 8.57 -1.01 18.97
C ARG A 312 8.97 -2.24 18.19
N PRO A 313 10.26 -2.57 18.12
CA PRO A 313 10.68 -3.88 17.64
C PRO A 313 10.10 -4.96 18.56
N VAL A 314 9.66 -6.07 17.96
CA VAL A 314 9.22 -7.27 18.69
C VAL A 314 10.47 -8.12 18.95
N GLU A 315 10.81 -8.34 20.22
CA GLU A 315 11.91 -9.22 20.61
C GLU A 315 11.54 -10.67 20.28
N GLY A 316 12.46 -11.41 19.65
CA GLY A 316 12.28 -12.83 19.34
C GLY A 316 11.82 -13.19 17.94
N GLY A 317 11.73 -12.23 17.02
CA GLY A 317 11.53 -12.47 15.58
C GLY A 317 12.87 -12.49 14.86
N ALA A 318 13.69 -13.50 15.09
CA ALA A 318 14.89 -13.80 14.32
C ALA A 318 14.88 -15.27 13.90
#